data_9a0baca8fd0cac938de8552f52802458
#
_entry.id   9a0baca8fd0cac938de8552f52802458
#
_cell.length_a   1.000
_cell.length_b   1.000
_cell.length_c   1.000
_cell.angle_alpha   90.00
_cell.angle_beta   90.00
_cell.angle_gamma   90.00
#
_symmetry.space_group_name_H-M   'P 1'
#
loop_
_entity.id
_entity.type
_entity.pdbx_description
1 polymer ?
#
loop_
_entity_poly.entity_id
_entity_poly.type
_entity_poly.pdbx_seq_one_letter_code
_entity_poly.pdbx_strand_id
1 'polypeptide(L)'
;MKNITTELWETTTDLFPTRSESRMVMGVIFLAVSISVSEILLAHFFSLIILPTEPRSTKDLVFLGAVFLILFSILRLVSFAKEHYRINIFEKSLTKSSSENQVANSWRWATAMELTSLLTLYGRLIFVSALLFFFSPIFGICNLIIGVGIFQILSWQLRKQFKSQYKFREKQQAKRPVTNAEKVRTRVISAEIGSLMSSIGLIILLSVLIFLFATESLSPAKAFVLFIAVRMIGQIYSGLSSGLMRFARARVFSE
;
A
#
# COMPACT_ATOMS: atom_id res chain seq x y z
N MET A 1 -20.26 -0.39 -14.42
CA MET A 1 -18.81 -0.17 -14.18
C MET A 1 -18.50 -0.68 -12.78
N LYS A 2 -17.58 -1.62 -12.66
CA LYS A 2 -17.24 -2.29 -11.40
C LYS A 2 -16.52 -1.35 -10.42
N ASN A 3 -16.64 -1.62 -9.12
CA ASN A 3 -15.89 -0.92 -8.10
C ASN A 3 -14.46 -1.47 -8.04
N ILE A 4 -13.50 -0.68 -7.51
CA ILE A 4 -12.09 -1.11 -7.37
C ILE A 4 -12.00 -2.49 -6.71
N THR A 5 -12.72 -2.69 -5.62
CA THR A 5 -12.70 -3.94 -4.84
C THR A 5 -13.19 -5.14 -5.66
N THR A 6 -14.24 -4.96 -6.46
CA THR A 6 -14.78 -6.02 -7.33
C THR A 6 -13.78 -6.38 -8.42
N GLU A 7 -13.15 -5.39 -9.06
CA GLU A 7 -12.14 -5.60 -10.10
C GLU A 7 -10.90 -6.33 -9.58
N LEU A 8 -10.40 -5.92 -8.39
CA LEU A 8 -9.27 -6.59 -7.76
C LEU A 8 -9.60 -8.03 -7.37
N TRP A 9 -10.81 -8.27 -6.85
CA TRP A 9 -11.25 -9.60 -6.46
C TRP A 9 -11.39 -10.54 -7.66
N GLU A 10 -12.06 -10.11 -8.73
CA GLU A 10 -12.20 -10.88 -9.96
C GLU A 10 -10.83 -11.19 -10.57
N THR A 11 -9.93 -10.21 -10.63
CA THR A 11 -8.58 -10.44 -11.13
C THR A 11 -7.82 -11.44 -10.25
N THR A 12 -8.05 -11.43 -8.92
CA THR A 12 -7.43 -12.42 -8.03
C THR A 12 -7.90 -13.84 -8.33
N THR A 13 -9.21 -14.03 -8.56
CA THR A 13 -9.77 -15.34 -8.89
C THR A 13 -9.34 -15.82 -10.27
N ASP A 14 -9.19 -14.93 -11.23
CA ASP A 14 -8.70 -15.24 -12.58
C ASP A 14 -7.22 -15.68 -12.61
N LEU A 15 -6.38 -14.98 -11.82
CA LEU A 15 -4.93 -15.25 -11.79
C LEU A 15 -4.57 -16.46 -10.91
N PHE A 16 -5.32 -16.69 -9.82
CA PHE A 16 -5.08 -17.73 -8.83
C PHE A 16 -6.33 -18.60 -8.64
N PRO A 17 -6.68 -19.45 -9.63
CA PRO A 17 -7.93 -20.19 -9.63
C PRO A 17 -7.97 -21.30 -8.55
N THR A 18 -6.82 -21.81 -8.10
CA THR A 18 -6.80 -22.83 -7.07
C THR A 18 -6.83 -22.23 -5.67
N ARG A 19 -7.62 -22.87 -4.78
CA ARG A 19 -7.70 -22.43 -3.36
C ARG A 19 -6.34 -22.42 -2.65
N SER A 20 -5.43 -23.30 -3.06
CA SER A 20 -4.08 -23.35 -2.49
C SER A 20 -3.26 -22.13 -2.87
N GLU A 21 -3.25 -21.74 -4.15
CA GLU A 21 -2.53 -20.57 -4.65
C GLU A 21 -3.07 -19.28 -4.03
N SER A 22 -4.39 -19.12 -4.00
CA SER A 22 -5.04 -17.98 -3.36
C SER A 22 -4.67 -17.84 -1.88
N ARG A 23 -4.63 -18.96 -1.12
CA ARG A 23 -4.19 -18.94 0.30
C ARG A 23 -2.72 -18.54 0.45
N MET A 24 -1.83 -19.04 -0.42
CA MET A 24 -0.42 -18.68 -0.38
C MET A 24 -0.21 -17.18 -0.66
N VAL A 25 -0.91 -16.63 -1.66
CA VAL A 25 -0.87 -15.19 -1.96
C VAL A 25 -1.41 -14.37 -0.79
N MET A 26 -2.55 -14.78 -0.20
CA MET A 26 -3.09 -14.13 1.00
C MET A 26 -2.13 -14.20 2.19
N GLY A 27 -1.40 -15.31 2.36
CA GLY A 27 -0.35 -15.44 3.36
C GLY A 27 0.79 -14.42 3.18
N VAL A 28 1.23 -14.20 1.93
CA VAL A 28 2.24 -13.17 1.61
C VAL A 28 1.71 -11.76 1.92
N ILE A 29 0.45 -11.48 1.57
CA ILE A 29 -0.18 -10.20 1.86
C ILE A 29 -0.27 -9.98 3.37
N PHE A 30 -0.74 -10.98 4.11
CA PHE A 30 -0.84 -10.91 5.57
C PHE A 30 0.53 -10.69 6.21
N LEU A 31 1.55 -11.41 5.78
CA LEU A 31 2.93 -11.22 6.26
C LEU A 31 3.43 -9.80 5.98
N ALA A 32 3.18 -9.29 4.77
CA ALA A 32 3.58 -7.93 4.40
C ALA A 32 2.87 -6.84 5.21
N VAL A 33 1.60 -7.06 5.55
CA VAL A 33 0.82 -6.17 6.43
C VAL A 33 1.35 -6.24 7.86
N SER A 34 1.61 -7.43 8.39
CA SER A 34 2.14 -7.64 9.74
C SER A 34 3.50 -6.94 9.94
N ILE A 35 4.37 -6.96 8.92
CA ILE A 35 5.64 -6.20 8.95
C ILE A 35 5.37 -4.71 9.17
N SER A 36 4.42 -4.13 8.44
CA SER A 36 4.12 -2.69 8.55
C SER A 36 3.50 -2.30 9.89
N VAL A 37 2.65 -3.16 10.45
CA VAL A 37 2.12 -3.00 11.79
C VAL A 37 3.24 -3.05 12.82
N SER A 38 4.16 -4.00 12.68
CA SER A 38 5.33 -4.14 13.56
C SER A 38 6.26 -2.94 13.47
N GLU A 39 6.40 -2.29 12.30
CA GLU A 39 7.16 -1.03 12.15
C GLU A 39 6.57 0.11 12.99
N ILE A 40 5.24 0.23 13.07
CA ILE A 40 4.57 1.25 13.91
C ILE A 40 4.74 0.90 15.39
N LEU A 41 4.58 -0.37 15.76
CA LEU A 41 4.77 -0.80 17.15
C LEU A 41 6.23 -0.60 17.59
N LEU A 42 7.18 -0.85 16.69
CA LEU A 42 8.59 -0.59 16.93
C LEU A 42 8.86 0.90 17.11
N ALA A 43 8.22 1.76 16.30
CA ALA A 43 8.29 3.22 16.47
C ALA A 43 7.68 3.67 17.81
N HIS A 44 6.59 3.04 18.26
CA HIS A 44 6.03 3.28 19.58
C HIS A 44 7.01 2.89 20.69
N PHE A 45 7.61 1.70 20.59
CA PHE A 45 8.61 1.25 21.54
C PHE A 45 9.82 2.20 21.60
N PHE A 46 10.29 2.67 20.44
CA PHE A 46 11.36 3.65 20.34
C PHE A 46 10.97 5.01 20.96
N SER A 47 9.72 5.45 20.78
CA SER A 47 9.24 6.68 21.40
C SER A 47 9.25 6.63 22.92
N LEU A 48 8.98 5.46 23.50
CA LEU A 48 9.04 5.25 24.96
C LEU A 48 10.49 5.25 25.50
N ILE A 49 11.48 4.96 24.64
CA ILE A 49 12.90 5.04 25.01
C ILE A 49 13.37 6.50 25.02
N ILE A 50 13.02 7.27 23.97
CA ILE A 50 13.51 8.65 23.79
C ILE A 50 12.71 9.69 24.59
N LEU A 51 11.40 9.46 24.78
CA LEU A 51 10.49 10.36 25.47
C LEU A 51 9.93 9.69 26.73
N PRO A 52 10.79 9.35 27.71
CA PRO A 52 10.35 8.71 28.93
C PRO A 52 9.48 9.68 29.73
N THR A 53 8.37 9.18 30.27
CA THR A 53 7.51 9.91 31.19
C THR A 53 8.10 9.99 32.62
N GLU A 54 9.02 9.09 32.91
CA GLU A 54 9.71 9.02 34.20
C GLU A 54 11.23 8.83 33.99
N PRO A 55 12.08 9.32 34.88
CA PRO A 55 13.52 9.12 34.81
C PRO A 55 13.86 7.63 34.93
N ARG A 56 14.51 7.07 33.93
CA ARG A 56 14.92 5.66 33.88
C ARG A 56 16.40 5.49 34.15
N SER A 57 16.76 4.35 34.72
CA SER A 57 18.16 3.97 34.91
C SER A 57 18.86 3.77 33.56
N THR A 58 20.15 4.12 33.47
CA THR A 58 20.97 3.88 32.27
C THR A 58 20.97 2.39 31.87
N LYS A 59 20.91 1.46 32.83
CA LYS A 59 20.84 0.03 32.57
C LYS A 59 19.55 -0.36 31.84
N ASP A 60 18.40 0.20 32.27
CA ASP A 60 17.11 -0.06 31.63
C ASP A 60 17.08 0.48 30.18
N LEU A 61 17.66 1.66 29.96
CA LEU A 61 17.75 2.24 28.61
C LEU A 61 18.63 1.39 27.67
N VAL A 62 19.76 0.89 28.15
CA VAL A 62 20.64 0.01 27.36
C VAL A 62 19.92 -1.31 27.05
N PHE A 63 19.23 -1.90 28.03
CA PHE A 63 18.46 -3.13 27.81
C PHE A 63 17.34 -2.92 26.79
N LEU A 64 16.53 -1.88 26.94
CA LEU A 64 15.46 -1.54 25.99
C LEU A 64 16.00 -1.24 24.59
N GLY A 65 17.13 -0.54 24.50
CA GLY A 65 17.82 -0.29 23.23
C GLY A 65 18.29 -1.59 22.54
N ALA A 66 18.85 -2.53 23.30
CA ALA A 66 19.26 -3.84 22.78
C ALA A 66 18.06 -4.63 22.25
N VAL A 67 16.96 -4.70 23.02
CA VAL A 67 15.72 -5.34 22.59
C VAL A 67 15.17 -4.70 21.32
N PHE A 68 15.17 -3.37 21.23
CA PHE A 68 14.76 -2.64 20.03
C PHE A 68 15.59 -3.04 18.79
N LEU A 69 16.92 -3.08 18.92
CA LEU A 69 17.81 -3.45 17.83
C LEU A 69 17.59 -4.89 17.36
N ILE A 70 17.36 -5.82 18.28
CA ILE A 70 17.06 -7.23 17.96
C ILE A 70 15.73 -7.31 17.19
N LEU A 71 14.67 -6.67 17.68
CA LEU A 71 13.36 -6.66 17.00
C LEU A 71 13.45 -6.03 15.60
N PHE A 72 14.18 -4.91 15.47
CA PHE A 72 14.40 -4.25 14.19
C PHE A 72 15.13 -5.18 13.20
N SER A 73 16.17 -5.88 13.67
CA SER A 73 16.92 -6.82 12.85
C SER A 73 16.06 -8.00 12.37
N ILE A 74 15.24 -8.57 13.28
CA ILE A 74 14.29 -9.64 12.93
C ILE A 74 13.30 -9.16 11.85
N LEU A 75 12.73 -7.95 12.01
CA LEU A 75 11.82 -7.38 11.01
C LEU A 75 12.48 -7.23 9.64
N ARG A 76 13.75 -6.84 9.58
CA ARG A 76 14.50 -6.73 8.31
C ARG A 76 14.72 -8.08 7.65
N LEU A 77 15.06 -9.09 8.43
CA LEU A 77 15.21 -10.47 7.92
C LEU A 77 13.87 -11.02 7.40
N VAL A 78 12.78 -10.82 8.12
CA VAL A 78 11.44 -11.24 7.68
C VAL A 78 11.01 -10.49 6.42
N SER A 79 11.32 -9.20 6.29
CA SER A 79 11.06 -8.42 5.07
C SER A 79 11.80 -8.97 3.86
N PHE A 80 13.05 -9.36 4.02
CA PHE A 80 13.84 -9.98 2.96
C PHE A 80 13.26 -11.35 2.56
N ALA A 81 12.98 -12.21 3.54
CA ALA A 81 12.42 -13.55 3.31
C ALA A 81 11.06 -13.47 2.60
N LYS A 82 10.21 -12.50 2.94
CA LYS A 82 8.92 -12.27 2.29
C LYS A 82 9.04 -12.05 0.78
N GLU A 83 9.98 -11.22 0.34
CA GLU A 83 10.13 -10.93 -1.10
C GLU A 83 10.59 -12.19 -1.86
N HIS A 84 11.51 -12.94 -1.31
CA HIS A 84 11.96 -14.21 -1.89
C HIS A 84 10.80 -15.23 -1.97
N TYR A 85 10.02 -15.36 -0.91
CA TYR A 85 8.85 -16.25 -0.87
C TYR A 85 7.77 -15.85 -1.89
N ARG A 86 7.52 -14.55 -2.08
CA ARG A 86 6.57 -14.02 -3.07
C ARG A 86 6.96 -14.42 -4.49
N ILE A 87 8.24 -14.28 -4.85
CA ILE A 87 8.74 -14.64 -6.18
C ILE A 87 8.54 -16.14 -6.43
N ASN A 88 8.91 -17.00 -5.47
CA ASN A 88 8.78 -18.44 -5.60
C ASN A 88 7.31 -18.91 -5.77
N ILE A 89 6.35 -18.25 -5.08
CA ILE A 89 4.92 -18.56 -5.26
C ILE A 89 4.47 -18.21 -6.67
N PHE A 90 4.84 -17.04 -7.18
CA PHE A 90 4.43 -16.61 -8.50
C PHE A 90 5.04 -17.49 -9.59
N GLU A 91 6.30 -17.87 -9.45
CA GLU A 91 6.94 -18.81 -10.36
C GLU A 91 6.16 -20.12 -10.45
N LYS A 92 5.80 -20.72 -9.32
CA LYS A 92 5.03 -21.96 -9.27
C LYS A 92 3.62 -21.82 -9.85
N SER A 93 2.93 -20.69 -9.59
CA SER A 93 1.53 -20.52 -10.00
C SER A 93 1.41 -20.14 -11.47
N LEU A 94 2.28 -19.27 -11.96
CA LEU A 94 2.18 -18.73 -13.32
C LEU A 94 2.85 -19.62 -14.37
N THR A 95 3.89 -20.38 -14.00
CA THR A 95 4.56 -21.30 -14.94
C THR A 95 3.65 -22.46 -15.33
N LYS A 96 2.77 -22.94 -14.44
CA LYS A 96 1.79 -23.98 -14.76
C LYS A 96 0.72 -23.56 -15.77
N SER A 97 0.48 -22.27 -15.92
CA SER A 97 -0.54 -21.67 -16.79
C SER A 97 0.08 -20.97 -18.01
N SER A 98 1.33 -21.30 -18.37
CA SER A 98 2.01 -20.62 -19.48
C SER A 98 1.35 -20.96 -20.81
N SER A 99 0.84 -19.92 -21.49
CA SER A 99 0.45 -19.99 -22.89
C SER A 99 1.70 -19.94 -23.77
N GLU A 100 1.63 -20.44 -25.00
CA GLU A 100 2.74 -20.37 -25.99
C GLU A 100 3.18 -18.91 -26.28
N ASN A 101 2.36 -17.92 -25.93
CA ASN A 101 2.64 -16.52 -26.21
C ASN A 101 3.43 -15.87 -25.04
N GLN A 102 4.73 -15.70 -25.27
CA GLN A 102 5.67 -15.13 -24.28
C GLN A 102 5.29 -13.69 -23.83
N VAL A 103 4.68 -12.89 -24.74
CA VAL A 103 4.24 -11.53 -24.43
C VAL A 103 3.04 -11.53 -23.49
N ALA A 104 2.07 -12.41 -23.72
CA ALA A 104 0.91 -12.56 -22.83
C ALA A 104 1.33 -13.00 -21.42
N ASN A 105 2.29 -13.92 -21.32
CA ASN A 105 2.84 -14.36 -20.03
C ASN A 105 3.51 -13.21 -19.26
N SER A 106 4.28 -12.36 -19.92
CA SER A 106 4.92 -11.22 -19.28
C SER A 106 3.90 -10.23 -18.69
N TRP A 107 2.78 -9.98 -19.37
CA TRP A 107 1.71 -9.14 -18.86
C TRP A 107 0.93 -9.78 -17.71
N ARG A 108 0.72 -11.10 -17.74
CA ARG A 108 0.11 -11.82 -16.59
C ARG A 108 0.99 -11.72 -15.34
N TRP A 109 2.31 -11.87 -15.48
CA TRP A 109 3.26 -11.63 -14.40
C TRP A 109 3.15 -10.21 -13.85
N ALA A 110 3.17 -9.21 -14.72
CA ALA A 110 3.04 -7.82 -14.33
C ALA A 110 1.71 -7.57 -13.57
N THR A 111 0.62 -8.15 -14.05
CA THR A 111 -0.71 -8.03 -13.40
C THR A 111 -0.71 -8.68 -12.01
N ALA A 112 -0.12 -9.86 -11.85
CA ALA A 112 -0.03 -10.55 -10.57
C ALA A 112 0.81 -9.77 -9.55
N MET A 113 1.94 -9.20 -9.98
CA MET A 113 2.82 -8.37 -9.13
C MET A 113 2.13 -7.09 -8.67
N GLU A 114 1.48 -6.37 -9.59
CA GLU A 114 0.76 -5.13 -9.24
C GLU A 114 -0.47 -5.41 -8.38
N LEU A 115 -1.23 -6.47 -8.66
CA LEU A 115 -2.37 -6.90 -7.87
C LEU A 115 -1.97 -7.17 -6.42
N THR A 116 -0.94 -8.00 -6.21
CA THR A 116 -0.48 -8.37 -4.87
C THR A 116 0.07 -7.15 -4.12
N SER A 117 0.76 -6.26 -4.81
CA SER A 117 1.23 -5.00 -4.25
C SER A 117 0.06 -4.12 -3.79
N LEU A 118 -0.99 -3.98 -4.61
CA LEU A 118 -2.19 -3.22 -4.27
C LEU A 118 -2.93 -3.83 -3.08
N LEU A 119 -3.15 -5.15 -3.07
CA LEU A 119 -3.81 -5.83 -1.95
C LEU A 119 -3.02 -5.66 -0.65
N THR A 120 -1.68 -5.68 -0.73
CA THR A 120 -0.81 -5.39 0.42
C THR A 120 -1.01 -3.95 0.91
N LEU A 121 -1.05 -2.96 0.02
CA LEU A 121 -1.28 -1.56 0.40
C LEU A 121 -2.67 -1.35 1.01
N TYR A 122 -3.70 -2.02 0.49
CA TYR A 122 -5.04 -2.02 1.09
C TYR A 122 -5.04 -2.61 2.50
N GLY A 123 -4.44 -3.78 2.66
CA GLY A 123 -4.29 -4.40 3.98
C GLY A 123 -3.56 -3.49 4.97
N ARG A 124 -2.43 -2.91 4.55
CA ARG A 124 -1.68 -1.94 5.36
C ARG A 124 -2.55 -0.75 5.77
N LEU A 125 -3.32 -0.18 4.84
CA LEU A 125 -4.19 0.95 5.14
C LEU A 125 -5.22 0.62 6.21
N ILE A 126 -5.88 -0.54 6.10
CA ILE A 126 -6.87 -1.00 7.08
C ILE A 126 -6.23 -1.13 8.46
N PHE A 127 -5.10 -1.83 8.57
CA PHE A 127 -4.45 -2.06 9.84
C PHE A 127 -3.85 -0.78 10.45
N VAL A 128 -3.23 0.07 9.65
CA VAL A 128 -2.71 1.36 10.14
C VAL A 128 -3.86 2.24 10.61
N SER A 129 -4.98 2.29 9.88
CA SER A 129 -6.17 3.03 10.31
C SER A 129 -6.75 2.48 11.62
N ALA A 130 -6.78 1.16 11.81
CA ALA A 130 -7.20 0.54 13.07
C ALA A 130 -6.28 0.92 14.24
N LEU A 131 -4.96 0.96 14.01
CA LEU A 131 -4.01 1.43 15.03
C LEU A 131 -4.20 2.90 15.37
N LEU A 132 -4.53 3.75 14.41
CA LEU A 132 -4.84 5.15 14.67
C LEU A 132 -6.04 5.31 15.59
N PHE A 133 -7.09 4.49 15.40
CA PHE A 133 -8.23 4.45 16.33
C PHE A 133 -7.82 4.04 17.73
N PHE A 134 -6.91 3.09 17.87
CA PHE A 134 -6.42 2.64 19.15
C PHE A 134 -5.63 3.73 19.89
N PHE A 135 -4.79 4.49 19.19
CA PHE A 135 -4.01 5.58 19.79
C PHE A 135 -4.83 6.84 20.07
N SER A 136 -5.72 7.20 19.15
CA SER A 136 -6.61 8.38 19.25
C SER A 136 -7.86 8.19 18.38
N PRO A 137 -9.05 7.94 19.00
CA PRO A 137 -10.29 7.75 18.25
C PRO A 137 -10.65 8.95 17.35
N ILE A 138 -10.44 10.18 17.83
CA ILE A 138 -10.69 11.40 17.06
C ILE A 138 -9.83 11.42 15.79
N PHE A 139 -8.55 11.12 15.94
CA PHE A 139 -7.63 11.06 14.82
C PHE A 139 -7.98 9.93 13.84
N GLY A 140 -8.41 8.79 14.34
CA GLY A 140 -8.89 7.65 13.54
C GLY A 140 -10.12 8.02 12.70
N ILE A 141 -11.09 8.74 13.26
CA ILE A 141 -12.28 9.21 12.55
C ILE A 141 -11.89 10.19 11.42
N CYS A 142 -11.04 11.17 11.72
CA CYS A 142 -10.54 12.11 10.71
C CYS A 142 -9.85 11.38 9.55
N ASN A 143 -8.99 10.39 9.87
CA ASN A 143 -8.33 9.58 8.85
C ASN A 143 -9.32 8.78 7.99
N LEU A 144 -10.40 8.24 8.57
CA LEU A 144 -11.44 7.54 7.79
C LEU A 144 -12.16 8.48 6.83
N ILE A 145 -12.57 9.67 7.27
CA ILE A 145 -13.27 10.65 6.42
C ILE A 145 -12.38 11.03 5.23
N ILE A 146 -11.12 11.36 5.51
CA ILE A 146 -10.14 11.68 4.46
C ILE A 146 -9.92 10.49 3.54
N GLY A 147 -9.81 9.28 4.10
CA GLY A 147 -9.64 8.04 3.36
C GLY A 147 -10.77 7.81 2.37
N VAL A 148 -12.02 7.95 2.78
CA VAL A 148 -13.19 7.81 1.90
C VAL A 148 -13.11 8.81 0.74
N GLY A 149 -12.75 10.07 0.99
CA GLY A 149 -12.57 11.08 -0.05
C GLY A 149 -11.48 10.70 -1.06
N ILE A 150 -10.32 10.27 -0.57
CA ILE A 150 -9.21 9.82 -1.42
C ILE A 150 -9.62 8.60 -2.26
N PHE A 151 -10.32 7.61 -1.67
CA PHE A 151 -10.80 6.44 -2.39
C PHE A 151 -11.80 6.77 -3.49
N GLN A 152 -12.68 7.72 -3.30
CA GLN A 152 -13.60 8.16 -4.35
C GLN A 152 -12.83 8.74 -5.56
N ILE A 153 -11.82 9.57 -5.29
CA ILE A 153 -10.99 10.17 -6.34
C ILE A 153 -10.16 9.09 -7.05
N LEU A 154 -9.54 8.16 -6.32
CA LEU A 154 -8.79 7.04 -6.90
C LEU A 154 -9.69 6.13 -7.75
N SER A 155 -10.93 5.87 -7.32
CA SER A 155 -11.92 5.10 -8.09
C SER A 155 -12.27 5.79 -9.40
N TRP A 156 -12.48 7.10 -9.37
CA TRP A 156 -12.76 7.87 -10.59
C TRP A 156 -11.56 7.86 -11.55
N GLN A 157 -10.36 8.05 -11.03
CA GLN A 157 -9.13 8.01 -11.84
C GLN A 157 -8.87 6.63 -12.44
N LEU A 158 -9.08 5.56 -11.68
CA LEU A 158 -8.92 4.20 -12.18
C LEU A 158 -9.85 3.93 -13.37
N ARG A 159 -11.13 4.34 -13.26
CA ARG A 159 -12.09 4.21 -14.38
C ARG A 159 -11.65 4.98 -15.61
N LYS A 160 -11.16 6.21 -15.43
CA LYS A 160 -10.62 7.02 -16.52
C LYS A 160 -9.41 6.36 -17.17
N GLN A 161 -8.53 5.76 -16.36
CA GLN A 161 -7.34 5.07 -16.83
C GLN A 161 -7.69 3.81 -17.62
N PHE A 162 -8.59 2.95 -17.15
CA PHE A 162 -9.06 1.80 -17.91
C PHE A 162 -9.61 2.21 -19.28
N LYS A 163 -10.50 3.21 -19.29
CA LYS A 163 -11.05 3.73 -20.55
C LYS A 163 -9.97 4.22 -21.53
N SER A 164 -8.92 4.87 -21.03
CA SER A 164 -7.79 5.30 -21.85
C SER A 164 -6.95 4.13 -22.35
N GLN A 165 -6.68 3.13 -21.51
CA GLN A 165 -5.88 1.96 -21.89
C GLN A 165 -6.61 1.10 -22.95
N TYR A 166 -7.92 0.88 -22.80
CA TYR A 166 -8.71 0.19 -23.84
C TYR A 166 -8.67 0.94 -25.18
N LYS A 167 -8.82 2.27 -25.18
CA LYS A 167 -8.68 3.07 -26.41
C LYS A 167 -7.29 2.94 -27.04
N PHE A 168 -6.23 2.89 -26.21
CA PHE A 168 -4.88 2.69 -26.73
C PHE A 168 -4.70 1.30 -27.34
N ARG A 169 -5.27 0.27 -26.74
CA ARG A 169 -5.26 -1.09 -27.26
C ARG A 169 -5.98 -1.18 -28.61
N GLU A 170 -7.19 -0.61 -28.71
CA GLU A 170 -7.95 -0.56 -29.98
C GLU A 170 -7.18 0.17 -31.09
N LYS A 171 -6.60 1.34 -30.78
CA LYS A 171 -5.77 2.07 -31.76
C LYS A 171 -4.57 1.23 -32.19
N GLN A 172 -3.95 0.50 -31.28
CA GLN A 172 -2.81 -0.36 -31.59
C GLN A 172 -3.20 -1.56 -32.46
N GLN A 173 -4.34 -2.19 -32.19
CA GLN A 173 -4.90 -3.26 -33.05
C GLN A 173 -5.27 -2.75 -34.44
N ALA A 174 -5.80 -1.52 -34.52
CA ALA A 174 -6.11 -0.86 -35.83
C ALA A 174 -4.87 -0.31 -36.54
N LYS A 175 -3.64 -0.63 -36.06
CA LYS A 175 -2.35 -0.14 -36.58
C LYS A 175 -2.27 1.40 -36.68
N ARG A 176 -3.07 2.13 -35.92
CA ARG A 176 -3.00 3.59 -35.81
C ARG A 176 -1.88 4.02 -34.88
N PRO A 177 -1.04 5.01 -35.25
CA PRO A 177 0.05 5.45 -34.43
C PRO A 177 -0.49 6.07 -33.11
N VAL A 178 -0.04 5.56 -31.97
CA VAL A 178 -0.27 6.18 -30.65
C VAL A 178 1.08 6.66 -30.15
N THR A 179 1.21 7.96 -29.99
CA THR A 179 2.48 8.57 -29.53
C THR A 179 2.82 8.09 -28.11
N ASN A 180 4.06 7.69 -27.89
CA ASN A 180 4.53 7.30 -26.56
C ASN A 180 4.32 8.43 -25.54
N ALA A 181 4.46 9.69 -25.96
CA ALA A 181 4.18 10.86 -25.14
C ALA A 181 2.73 10.89 -24.62
N GLU A 182 1.72 10.58 -25.46
CA GLU A 182 0.31 10.52 -25.05
C GLU A 182 0.07 9.46 -23.96
N LYS A 183 0.66 8.26 -24.15
CA LYS A 183 0.55 7.16 -23.17
C LYS A 183 1.19 7.52 -21.82
N VAL A 184 2.39 8.10 -21.85
CA VAL A 184 3.14 8.49 -20.64
C VAL A 184 2.44 9.65 -19.95
N ARG A 185 2.05 10.70 -20.67
CA ARG A 185 1.35 11.86 -20.14
C ARG A 185 0.08 11.47 -19.39
N THR A 186 -0.78 10.64 -19.99
CA THR A 186 -2.04 10.21 -19.36
C THR A 186 -1.78 9.48 -18.04
N ARG A 187 -0.77 8.61 -18.01
CA ARG A 187 -0.42 7.84 -16.80
C ARG A 187 0.18 8.73 -15.71
N VAL A 188 1.13 9.57 -16.06
CA VAL A 188 1.83 10.46 -15.11
C VAL A 188 0.85 11.44 -14.49
N ILE A 189 0.03 12.14 -15.30
CA ILE A 189 -0.95 13.11 -14.77
C ILE A 189 -1.94 12.42 -13.82
N SER A 190 -2.43 11.22 -14.15
CA SER A 190 -3.35 10.50 -13.25
C SER A 190 -2.69 10.08 -11.93
N ALA A 191 -1.43 9.65 -11.97
CA ALA A 191 -0.68 9.31 -10.76
C ALA A 191 -0.40 10.56 -9.90
N GLU A 192 -0.02 11.67 -10.52
CA GLU A 192 0.28 12.94 -9.84
C GLU A 192 -0.96 13.55 -9.17
N ILE A 193 -2.13 13.51 -9.80
CA ILE A 193 -3.39 13.97 -9.17
C ILE A 193 -3.67 13.15 -7.90
N GLY A 194 -3.49 11.83 -7.93
CA GLY A 194 -3.69 11.00 -6.74
C GLY A 194 -2.66 11.27 -5.64
N SER A 195 -1.40 11.52 -6.01
CA SER A 195 -0.35 11.91 -5.08
C SER A 195 -0.64 13.28 -4.43
N LEU A 196 -1.10 14.24 -5.22
CA LEU A 196 -1.48 15.58 -4.74
C LEU A 196 -2.65 15.50 -3.74
N MET A 197 -3.69 14.70 -4.04
CA MET A 197 -4.80 14.49 -3.11
C MET A 197 -4.36 13.79 -1.81
N SER A 198 -3.42 12.86 -1.91
CA SER A 198 -2.77 12.26 -0.75
C SER A 198 -2.05 13.30 0.10
N SER A 199 -1.30 14.20 -0.53
CA SER A 199 -0.57 15.27 0.17
C SER A 199 -1.51 16.26 0.88
N ILE A 200 -2.63 16.60 0.27
CA ILE A 200 -3.67 17.42 0.92
C ILE A 200 -4.23 16.69 2.15
N GLY A 201 -4.56 15.41 2.01
CA GLY A 201 -5.02 14.59 3.13
C GLY A 201 -4.00 14.53 4.28
N LEU A 202 -2.70 14.42 3.95
CA LEU A 202 -1.62 14.46 4.93
C LEU A 202 -1.54 15.80 5.67
N ILE A 203 -1.66 16.93 4.94
CA ILE A 203 -1.65 18.26 5.56
C ILE A 203 -2.79 18.38 6.56
N ILE A 204 -3.99 17.92 6.21
CA ILE A 204 -5.14 17.93 7.11
C ILE A 204 -4.87 17.08 8.35
N LEU A 205 -4.38 15.85 8.18
CA LEU A 205 -4.04 14.96 9.30
C LEU A 205 -2.95 15.54 10.20
N LEU A 206 -1.91 16.16 9.62
CA LEU A 206 -0.87 16.83 10.42
C LEU A 206 -1.44 18.03 11.18
N SER A 207 -2.34 18.80 10.58
CA SER A 207 -3.01 19.91 11.27
C SER A 207 -3.83 19.43 12.46
N VAL A 208 -4.58 18.32 12.31
CA VAL A 208 -5.32 17.68 13.41
C VAL A 208 -4.36 17.18 14.49
N LEU A 209 -3.22 16.59 14.12
CA LEU A 209 -2.22 16.13 15.07
C LEU A 209 -1.64 17.28 15.89
N ILE A 210 -1.27 18.37 15.24
CA ILE A 210 -0.75 19.57 15.91
C ILE A 210 -1.80 20.14 16.86
N PHE A 211 -3.06 20.22 16.43
CA PHE A 211 -4.15 20.70 17.25
C PHE A 211 -4.36 19.84 18.52
N LEU A 212 -4.41 18.51 18.37
CA LEU A 212 -4.57 17.57 19.49
C LEU A 212 -3.37 17.59 20.44
N PHE A 213 -2.18 17.85 19.93
CA PHE A 213 -1.00 18.01 20.75
C PHE A 213 -1.00 19.34 21.51
N ALA A 214 -1.37 20.43 20.86
CA ALA A 214 -1.46 21.79 21.48
C ALA A 214 -2.55 21.87 22.57
N THR A 215 -3.60 21.06 22.45
CA THR A 215 -4.68 20.95 23.48
C THR A 215 -4.35 19.94 24.58
N GLU A 216 -3.11 19.49 24.70
CA GLU A 216 -2.63 18.51 25.71
C GLU A 216 -3.41 17.20 25.71
N SER A 217 -4.20 16.93 24.65
CA SER A 217 -4.98 15.69 24.52
C SER A 217 -4.12 14.47 24.17
N LEU A 218 -2.84 14.70 23.82
CA LEU A 218 -1.89 13.65 23.42
C LEU A 218 -0.56 13.81 24.16
N SER A 219 -0.04 12.71 24.70
CA SER A 219 1.33 12.69 25.22
C SER A 219 2.36 12.79 24.08
N PRO A 220 3.56 13.33 24.32
CA PRO A 220 4.61 13.45 23.31
C PRO A 220 4.94 12.13 22.60
N ALA A 221 5.00 11.04 23.35
CA ALA A 221 5.25 9.70 22.80
C ALA A 221 4.15 9.27 21.83
N LYS A 222 2.85 9.47 22.17
CA LYS A 222 1.74 9.16 21.27
C LYS A 222 1.76 10.06 20.03
N ALA A 223 2.03 11.36 20.20
CA ALA A 223 2.11 12.30 19.06
C ALA A 223 3.21 11.89 18.07
N PHE A 224 4.36 11.44 18.55
CA PHE A 224 5.44 10.93 17.72
C PHE A 224 5.03 9.69 16.90
N VAL A 225 4.36 8.72 17.55
CA VAL A 225 3.86 7.51 16.86
C VAL A 225 2.82 7.86 15.80
N LEU A 226 1.89 8.75 16.13
CA LEU A 226 0.88 9.22 15.16
C LEU A 226 1.52 9.97 13.99
N PHE A 227 2.56 10.76 14.21
CA PHE A 227 3.32 11.40 13.13
C PHE A 227 3.93 10.38 12.16
N ILE A 228 4.56 9.31 12.68
CA ILE A 228 5.10 8.23 11.86
C ILE A 228 3.99 7.51 11.10
N ALA A 229 2.87 7.22 11.76
CA ALA A 229 1.72 6.57 11.13
C ALA A 229 1.11 7.44 10.01
N VAL A 230 1.01 8.76 10.18
CA VAL A 230 0.57 9.70 9.14
C VAL A 230 1.49 9.64 7.93
N ARG A 231 2.81 9.66 8.14
CA ARG A 231 3.79 9.52 7.06
C ARG A 231 3.60 8.19 6.29
N MET A 232 3.37 7.09 7.01
CA MET A 232 3.11 5.78 6.40
C MET A 232 1.82 5.80 5.57
N ILE A 233 0.74 6.40 6.08
CA ILE A 233 -0.53 6.57 5.35
C ILE A 233 -0.32 7.32 4.04
N GLY A 234 0.46 8.39 4.06
CA GLY A 234 0.79 9.14 2.85
C GLY A 234 1.51 8.30 1.81
N GLN A 235 2.48 7.50 2.24
CA GLN A 235 3.17 6.56 1.35
C GLN A 235 2.22 5.49 0.79
N ILE A 236 1.28 4.99 1.60
CA ILE A 236 0.27 4.02 1.17
C ILE A 236 -0.65 4.64 0.11
N TYR A 237 -1.19 5.84 0.31
CA TYR A 237 -2.06 6.49 -0.67
C TYR A 237 -1.33 6.81 -1.98
N SER A 238 -0.11 7.31 -1.92
CA SER A 238 0.73 7.55 -3.10
C SER A 238 1.03 6.24 -3.83
N GLY A 239 1.36 5.17 -3.09
CA GLY A 239 1.57 3.83 -3.62
C GLY A 239 0.31 3.25 -4.27
N LEU A 240 -0.87 3.42 -3.66
CA LEU A 240 -2.15 3.02 -4.23
C LEU A 240 -2.45 3.77 -5.53
N SER A 241 -2.24 5.09 -5.57
CA SER A 241 -2.45 5.88 -6.78
C SER A 241 -1.60 5.37 -7.94
N SER A 242 -0.29 5.27 -7.76
CA SER A 242 0.62 4.82 -8.79
C SER A 242 0.42 3.34 -9.16
N GLY A 243 0.16 2.49 -8.18
CA GLY A 243 -0.10 1.06 -8.35
C GLY A 243 -1.38 0.79 -9.16
N LEU A 244 -2.48 1.51 -8.86
CA LEU A 244 -3.73 1.39 -9.62
C LEU A 244 -3.55 1.76 -11.10
N MET A 245 -2.71 2.76 -11.40
CA MET A 245 -2.43 3.14 -12.80
C MET A 245 -1.61 2.06 -13.54
N ARG A 246 -0.64 1.44 -12.85
CA ARG A 246 0.15 0.32 -13.40
C ARG A 246 -0.70 -0.93 -13.57
N PHE A 247 -1.53 -1.25 -12.58
CA PHE A 247 -2.46 -2.37 -12.62
C PHE A 247 -3.45 -2.26 -13.78
N ALA A 248 -4.09 -1.10 -13.97
CA ALA A 248 -5.02 -0.88 -15.07
C ALA A 248 -4.37 -1.14 -16.44
N ARG A 249 -3.11 -0.74 -16.61
CA ARG A 249 -2.36 -1.05 -17.82
C ARG A 249 -2.08 -2.55 -17.96
N ALA A 250 -1.51 -3.16 -16.93
CA ALA A 250 -1.14 -4.57 -16.97
C ALA A 250 -2.38 -5.45 -17.25
N ARG A 251 -3.52 -5.16 -16.61
CA ARG A 251 -4.77 -5.90 -16.81
C ARG A 251 -5.30 -5.81 -18.22
N VAL A 252 -5.36 -4.61 -18.82
CA VAL A 252 -5.85 -4.42 -20.20
C VAL A 252 -4.99 -5.13 -21.24
N PHE A 253 -3.68 -5.24 -21.01
CA PHE A 253 -2.78 -5.92 -21.95
C PHE A 253 -2.58 -7.41 -21.66
N SER A 254 -3.07 -7.91 -20.53
CA SER A 254 -3.09 -9.35 -20.20
C SER A 254 -4.33 -10.10 -20.72
N GLU A 255 -5.42 -9.37 -21.02
CA GLU A 255 -6.62 -9.85 -21.72
C GLU A 255 -6.37 -10.00 -23.22
#